data_7e1e9e1a5be873739c4541bfa2bf984c
#
_entry.id   7e1e9e1a5be873739c4541bfa2bf984c
#
_cell.length_a   1.000
_cell.length_b   1.000
_cell.length_c   1.000
_cell.angle_alpha   90.00
_cell.angle_beta   90.00
_cell.angle_gamma   90.00
#
_symmetry.space_group_name_H-M   'P 1'
#
loop_
_entity.id
_entity.type
_entity.pdbx_description
1 polymer ?
#
loop_
_entity_poly.entity_id
_entity_poly.type
_entity_poly.pdbx_seq_one_letter_code
_entity_poly.pdbx_strand_id
1 'polypeptide(L)'
;MNNNAAGLVQIMLVLVMLIPAILFLVTQYRTLRLVRPENRRMPPGQVWLQLIPLFGLVWQYYVIRKISDSIRVELSSPVGDSILSDEALDLEERPTYQVGIGYATAMVLTVLPIMFLKSICVLVALVLWIVYWVQLSKYKKKLSERALLVS
;
A
#
# COMPACT_ATOMS: atom_id res chain seq x y z
N MET A 1 4.97 -24.79 -31.71
CA MET A 1 4.30 -24.42 -30.43
C MET A 1 2.95 -23.84 -30.80
N ASN A 2 1.84 -24.47 -30.38
CA ASN A 2 0.51 -24.04 -30.82
C ASN A 2 0.19 -22.65 -30.23
N ASN A 3 -0.28 -21.73 -31.07
CA ASN A 3 -0.64 -20.35 -30.67
C ASN A 3 -1.59 -20.31 -29.45
N ASN A 4 -2.42 -21.36 -29.29
CA ASN A 4 -3.32 -21.52 -28.16
C ASN A 4 -2.58 -21.76 -26.82
N ALA A 5 -1.50 -22.53 -26.82
CA ALA A 5 -0.72 -22.78 -25.60
C ALA A 5 0.03 -21.51 -25.15
N ALA A 6 0.58 -20.73 -26.08
CA ALA A 6 1.23 -19.46 -25.76
C ALA A 6 0.21 -18.45 -25.19
N GLY A 7 -1.00 -18.40 -25.74
CA GLY A 7 -2.10 -17.54 -25.22
C GLY A 7 -2.53 -17.93 -23.81
N LEU A 8 -2.67 -19.24 -23.53
CA LEU A 8 -3.02 -19.71 -22.19
C LEU A 8 -1.94 -19.38 -21.16
N VAL A 9 -0.67 -19.58 -21.48
CA VAL A 9 0.45 -19.20 -20.57
C VAL A 9 0.43 -17.71 -20.29
N GLN A 10 0.21 -16.88 -21.29
CA GLN A 10 0.13 -15.43 -21.11
C GLN A 10 -1.03 -15.02 -20.20
N ILE A 11 -2.22 -15.60 -20.37
CA ILE A 11 -3.38 -15.37 -19.51
C ILE A 11 -3.07 -15.80 -18.06
N MET A 12 -2.46 -16.98 -17.88
CA MET A 12 -2.09 -17.46 -16.53
C MET A 12 -1.09 -16.51 -15.85
N LEU A 13 -0.09 -16.02 -16.57
CA LEU A 13 0.88 -15.04 -16.03
C LEU A 13 0.21 -13.74 -15.60
N VAL A 14 -0.73 -13.22 -16.40
CA VAL A 14 -1.50 -12.03 -16.05
C VAL A 14 -2.33 -12.26 -14.78
N LEU A 15 -3.00 -13.40 -14.66
CA LEU A 15 -3.80 -13.74 -13.48
C LEU A 15 -2.94 -13.88 -12.22
N VAL A 16 -1.78 -14.55 -12.33
CA VAL A 16 -0.84 -14.71 -11.22
C VAL A 16 -0.33 -13.36 -10.70
N MET A 17 -0.15 -12.37 -11.59
CA MET A 17 0.25 -11.01 -11.19
C MET A 17 -0.91 -10.18 -10.65
N LEU A 18 -2.12 -10.38 -11.20
CA LEU A 18 -3.30 -9.60 -10.82
C LEU A 18 -3.80 -9.92 -9.40
N ILE A 19 -3.75 -11.19 -9.00
CA ILE A 19 -4.24 -11.62 -7.67
C ILE A 19 -3.49 -10.92 -6.54
N PRO A 20 -2.15 -10.93 -6.46
CA PRO A 20 -1.43 -10.21 -5.42
C PRO A 20 -1.68 -8.69 -5.46
N ALA A 21 -1.80 -8.11 -6.65
CA ALA A 21 -2.11 -6.69 -6.80
C ALA A 21 -3.47 -6.34 -6.20
N ILE A 22 -4.50 -7.13 -6.48
CA ILE A 22 -5.84 -6.93 -5.90
C ILE A 22 -5.79 -7.12 -4.38
N LEU A 23 -5.12 -8.15 -3.86
CA LEU A 23 -4.99 -8.39 -2.42
C LEU A 23 -4.28 -7.23 -1.72
N PHE A 24 -3.28 -6.63 -2.36
CA PHE A 24 -2.60 -5.44 -1.87
C PHE A 24 -3.56 -4.24 -1.80
N LEU A 25 -4.34 -3.97 -2.85
CA LEU A 25 -5.35 -2.91 -2.86
C LEU A 25 -6.44 -3.14 -1.80
N VAL A 26 -6.88 -4.38 -1.63
CA VAL A 26 -7.81 -4.74 -0.54
C VAL A 26 -7.20 -4.46 0.83
N THR A 27 -5.90 -4.69 1.02
CA THR A 27 -5.22 -4.37 2.27
C THR A 27 -5.23 -2.87 2.54
N GLN A 28 -4.91 -2.04 1.54
CA GLN A 28 -4.98 -0.57 1.63
C GLN A 28 -6.41 -0.09 1.94
N TYR A 29 -7.40 -0.63 1.22
CA TYR A 29 -8.81 -0.32 1.42
C TYR A 29 -9.27 -0.64 2.85
N ARG A 30 -8.95 -1.85 3.34
CA ARG A 30 -9.31 -2.28 4.69
C ARG A 30 -8.60 -1.45 5.76
N THR A 31 -7.34 -1.09 5.56
CA THR A 31 -6.59 -0.22 6.47
C THR A 31 -7.30 1.12 6.64
N LEU A 32 -7.71 1.75 5.54
CA LEU A 32 -8.46 3.01 5.60
C LEU A 32 -9.84 2.86 6.24
N ARG A 33 -10.50 1.70 6.10
CA ARG A 33 -11.79 1.46 6.76
C ARG A 33 -11.68 1.33 8.28
N LEU A 34 -10.54 0.87 8.79
CA LEU A 34 -10.27 0.75 10.22
C LEU A 34 -9.94 2.11 10.86
N VAL A 35 -9.51 3.09 10.08
CA VAL A 35 -9.32 4.47 10.54
C VAL A 35 -10.68 5.12 10.73
N ARG A 36 -10.89 5.83 11.84
CA ARG A 36 -12.13 6.57 12.11
C ARG A 36 -12.39 7.62 11.01
N PRO A 37 -13.66 7.88 10.65
CA PRO A 37 -14.00 8.82 9.58
C PRO A 37 -13.36 10.21 9.72
N GLU A 38 -13.27 10.74 10.93
CA GLU A 38 -12.68 12.05 11.26
C GLU A 38 -11.16 12.09 11.04
N ASN A 39 -10.47 10.96 11.20
CA ASN A 39 -9.02 10.83 11.05
C ASN A 39 -8.62 10.40 9.63
N ARG A 40 -9.59 9.96 8.84
CA ARG A 40 -9.36 9.45 7.49
C ARG A 40 -9.06 10.59 6.52
N ARG A 41 -7.91 10.54 5.87
CA ARG A 41 -7.44 11.60 4.96
C ARG A 41 -7.85 11.39 3.50
N MET A 42 -8.50 10.25 3.20
CA MET A 42 -9.08 9.96 1.87
C MET A 42 -10.19 8.91 1.99
N PRO A 43 -11.19 8.93 1.09
CA PRO A 43 -12.19 7.87 1.00
C PRO A 43 -11.54 6.53 0.62
N PRO A 44 -11.88 5.40 1.30
CA PRO A 44 -11.28 4.10 1.01
C PRO A 44 -11.44 3.65 -0.45
N GLY A 45 -12.57 3.98 -1.09
CA GLY A 45 -12.84 3.63 -2.49
C GLY A 45 -11.86 4.20 -3.50
N GLN A 46 -11.18 5.31 -3.18
CA GLN A 46 -10.19 5.93 -4.07
C GLN A 46 -8.90 5.10 -4.26
N VAL A 47 -8.68 4.08 -3.43
CA VAL A 47 -7.58 3.12 -3.60
C VAL A 47 -7.66 2.42 -4.95
N TRP A 48 -8.88 2.13 -5.44
CA TRP A 48 -9.10 1.41 -6.68
C TRP A 48 -8.69 2.19 -7.95
N LEU A 49 -8.52 3.51 -7.84
CA LEU A 49 -8.04 4.34 -8.95
C LEU A 49 -6.58 4.00 -9.36
N GLN A 50 -5.85 3.27 -8.51
CA GLN A 50 -4.53 2.75 -8.85
C GLN A 50 -4.57 1.70 -9.97
N LEU A 51 -5.73 1.12 -10.29
CA LEU A 51 -5.90 0.17 -11.39
C LEU A 51 -5.94 0.85 -12.76
N ILE A 52 -6.11 2.17 -12.82
CA ILE A 52 -6.12 2.91 -14.10
C ILE A 52 -4.69 2.99 -14.62
N PRO A 53 -4.38 2.42 -15.80
CA PRO A 53 -3.04 2.47 -16.37
C PRO A 53 -2.51 3.90 -16.48
N LEU A 54 -1.22 4.11 -16.29
CA LEU A 54 -0.51 5.39 -16.26
C LEU A 54 -0.97 6.33 -15.13
N PHE A 55 -2.28 6.57 -14.98
CA PHE A 55 -2.82 7.36 -13.87
C PHE A 55 -2.47 6.73 -12.52
N GLY A 56 -2.60 5.41 -12.41
CA GLY A 56 -2.26 4.66 -11.19
C GLY A 56 -0.81 4.85 -10.75
N LEU A 57 0.14 5.05 -11.66
CA LEU A 57 1.54 5.32 -11.35
C LEU A 57 1.75 6.64 -10.59
N VAL A 58 0.96 7.66 -10.89
CA VAL A 58 0.99 8.94 -10.17
C VAL A 58 0.09 8.86 -8.94
N TRP A 59 -1.08 8.25 -9.08
CA TRP A 59 -2.07 8.15 -8.01
C TRP A 59 -1.58 7.36 -6.79
N GLN A 60 -0.71 6.38 -6.98
CA GLN A 60 -0.14 5.61 -5.86
C GLN A 60 0.65 6.47 -4.87
N TYR A 61 1.34 7.55 -5.32
CA TYR A 61 2.01 8.49 -4.42
C TYR A 61 1.02 9.20 -3.51
N TYR A 62 -0.10 9.63 -4.07
CA TYR A 62 -1.18 10.24 -3.31
C TYR A 62 -1.77 9.28 -2.29
N VAL A 63 -2.05 8.03 -2.70
CA VAL A 63 -2.61 6.99 -1.82
C VAL A 63 -1.66 6.66 -0.67
N ILE A 64 -0.37 6.43 -0.96
CA ILE A 64 0.65 6.14 0.05
C ILE A 64 0.71 7.25 1.10
N ARG A 65 0.77 8.51 0.64
CA ARG A 65 0.79 9.67 1.54
C ARG A 65 -0.46 9.71 2.42
N LYS A 66 -1.64 9.57 1.82
CA LYS A 66 -2.91 9.67 2.54
C LYS A 66 -3.14 8.52 3.53
N ILE A 67 -2.74 7.31 3.17
CA ILE A 67 -2.79 6.16 4.08
C ILE A 67 -1.86 6.40 5.27
N SER A 68 -0.61 6.79 5.02
CA SER A 68 0.37 7.06 6.06
C SER A 68 -0.10 8.18 7.01
N ASP A 69 -0.62 9.29 6.47
CA ASP A 69 -1.17 10.37 7.27
C ASP A 69 -2.40 9.93 8.08
N SER A 70 -3.27 9.08 7.51
CA SER A 70 -4.44 8.55 8.22
C SER A 70 -4.05 7.65 9.38
N ILE A 71 -3.08 6.75 9.18
CA ILE A 71 -2.56 5.87 10.24
C ILE A 71 -1.93 6.71 11.35
N ARG A 72 -1.11 7.71 10.99
CA ARG A 72 -0.47 8.59 11.97
C ARG A 72 -1.50 9.29 12.85
N VAL A 73 -2.49 9.95 12.22
CA VAL A 73 -3.52 10.71 12.95
C VAL A 73 -4.35 9.78 13.83
N GLU A 74 -4.71 8.59 13.34
CA GLU A 74 -5.48 7.61 14.11
C GLU A 74 -4.70 7.13 15.34
N LEU A 75 -3.42 6.80 15.19
CA LEU A 75 -2.59 6.31 16.29
C LEU A 75 -2.19 7.40 17.28
N SER A 76 -2.15 8.67 16.86
CA SER A 76 -1.87 9.81 17.76
C SER A 76 -3.13 10.39 18.41
N SER A 77 -4.34 9.97 18.01
CA SER A 77 -5.58 10.47 18.61
C SER A 77 -5.78 9.87 19.99
N PRO A 78 -6.22 10.67 21.00
CA PRO A 78 -6.51 10.17 22.33
C PRO A 78 -7.77 9.30 22.30
N VAL A 79 -7.60 7.99 22.32
CA VAL A 79 -8.70 7.05 22.46
C VAL A 79 -8.23 5.93 23.37
N GLY A 80 -8.92 5.75 24.50
CA GLY A 80 -8.70 4.63 25.41
C GLY A 80 -7.29 4.64 25.98
N ASP A 81 -7.04 5.65 26.66
CA ASP A 81 -6.01 6.00 27.62
C ASP A 81 -4.96 4.93 28.00
N SER A 82 -3.73 5.39 28.00
CA SER A 82 -2.58 5.04 28.86
C SER A 82 -1.97 3.63 28.84
N ILE A 83 -2.55 2.61 28.27
CA ILE A 83 -1.91 1.28 28.27
C ILE A 83 -0.97 1.05 27.07
N LEU A 84 -1.13 1.83 26.01
CA LEU A 84 -0.27 1.79 24.80
C LEU A 84 0.66 3.01 24.66
N SER A 85 0.76 3.82 25.70
CA SER A 85 1.57 5.06 25.70
C SER A 85 3.09 4.81 25.66
N ASP A 86 3.55 3.59 25.88
CA ASP A 86 4.97 3.24 25.79
C ASP A 86 5.50 3.09 24.35
N GLU A 87 4.61 3.03 23.35
CA GLU A 87 4.95 3.16 21.94
C GLU A 87 4.25 4.40 21.35
N ALA A 88 4.41 5.57 21.95
CA ALA A 88 4.06 6.81 21.31
C ALA A 88 4.88 6.89 20.01
N LEU A 89 4.22 6.62 18.87
CA LEU A 89 4.82 6.86 17.57
C LEU A 89 5.30 8.29 17.56
N ASP A 90 6.60 8.48 17.30
CA ASP A 90 7.14 9.81 17.08
C ASP A 90 6.23 10.53 16.08
N LEU A 91 5.58 11.61 16.52
CA LEU A 91 4.58 12.34 15.73
C LEU A 91 5.15 12.90 14.42
N GLU A 92 6.49 12.92 14.30
CA GLU A 92 7.19 13.31 13.08
C GLU A 92 7.28 12.17 12.06
N GLU A 93 7.28 10.88 12.48
CA GLU A 93 7.37 9.77 11.55
C GLU A 93 6.00 9.43 10.92
N ARG A 94 6.01 9.38 9.59
CA ARG A 94 4.87 8.89 8.81
C ARG A 94 5.01 7.39 8.61
N PRO A 95 4.20 6.56 9.30
CA PRO A 95 4.29 5.11 9.19
C PRO A 95 4.17 4.66 7.73
N THR A 96 5.06 3.76 7.29
CA THR A 96 5.08 3.18 5.93
C THR A 96 5.39 4.14 4.78
N TYR A 97 5.49 5.45 5.02
CA TYR A 97 5.62 6.47 3.97
C TYR A 97 6.89 6.29 3.15
N GLN A 98 8.05 6.20 3.79
CA GLN A 98 9.35 6.12 3.10
C GLN A 98 9.44 4.90 2.19
N VAL A 99 9.06 3.73 2.70
CA VAL A 99 9.06 2.48 1.93
C VAL A 99 8.05 2.54 0.78
N GLY A 100 6.86 3.10 1.05
CA GLY A 100 5.83 3.28 0.04
C GLY A 100 6.28 4.20 -1.10
N ILE A 101 6.88 5.34 -0.79
CA ILE A 101 7.43 6.25 -1.81
C ILE A 101 8.57 5.60 -2.59
N GLY A 102 9.46 4.86 -1.91
CA GLY A 102 10.52 4.10 -2.57
C GLY A 102 9.95 3.09 -3.58
N TYR A 103 8.93 2.33 -3.17
CA TYR A 103 8.20 1.42 -4.06
C TYR A 103 7.60 2.15 -5.27
N ALA A 104 6.86 3.24 -5.03
CA ALA A 104 6.21 4.01 -6.09
C ALA A 104 7.24 4.56 -7.09
N THR A 105 8.36 5.08 -6.59
CA THR A 105 9.45 5.60 -7.43
C THR A 105 10.09 4.50 -8.25
N ALA A 106 10.40 3.35 -7.64
CA ALA A 106 10.95 2.21 -8.36
C ALA A 106 10.00 1.73 -9.47
N MET A 107 8.67 1.71 -9.21
CA MET A 107 7.67 1.37 -10.23
C MET A 107 7.66 2.35 -11.40
N VAL A 108 7.73 3.65 -11.15
CA VAL A 108 7.80 4.66 -12.23
C VAL A 108 9.07 4.48 -13.06
N LEU A 109 10.20 4.19 -12.42
CA LEU A 109 11.46 3.95 -13.12
C LEU A 109 11.42 2.73 -14.06
N THR A 110 10.57 1.73 -13.78
CA THR A 110 10.40 0.58 -14.68
C THR A 110 9.79 0.94 -16.05
N VAL A 111 9.12 2.09 -16.15
CA VAL A 111 8.51 2.57 -17.40
C VAL A 111 9.55 3.23 -18.32
N LEU A 112 10.69 3.64 -17.78
CA LEU A 112 11.76 4.23 -18.59
C LEU A 112 12.38 3.18 -19.54
N PRO A 113 12.67 3.53 -20.81
CA PRO A 113 13.17 2.60 -21.83
C PRO A 113 14.67 2.30 -21.68
N ILE A 114 15.17 2.20 -20.46
CA ILE A 114 16.59 1.90 -20.18
C ILE A 114 16.70 0.43 -19.78
N MET A 115 17.16 -0.40 -20.70
CA MET A 115 17.09 -1.86 -20.61
C MET A 115 17.78 -2.45 -19.37
N PHE A 116 19.00 -1.99 -19.05
CA PHE A 116 19.75 -2.44 -17.85
C PHE A 116 19.09 -1.97 -16.54
N LEU A 117 18.65 -0.73 -16.50
CA LEU A 117 18.03 -0.13 -15.32
C LEU A 117 16.68 -0.77 -15.02
N LYS A 118 15.93 -1.17 -16.05
CA LYS A 118 14.61 -1.77 -15.92
C LYS A 118 14.63 -3.05 -15.07
N SER A 119 15.55 -3.97 -15.33
CA SER A 119 15.62 -5.24 -14.59
C SER A 119 15.91 -5.03 -13.10
N ILE A 120 16.84 -4.13 -12.79
CA ILE A 120 17.18 -3.77 -11.42
C ILE A 120 15.98 -3.08 -10.74
N CYS A 121 15.36 -2.12 -11.41
CA CYS A 121 14.20 -1.40 -10.87
C CYS A 121 13.00 -2.32 -10.61
N VAL A 122 12.76 -3.33 -11.45
CA VAL A 122 11.69 -4.32 -11.23
C VAL A 122 11.95 -5.12 -9.96
N LEU A 123 13.18 -5.61 -9.73
CA LEU A 123 13.54 -6.34 -8.52
C LEU A 123 13.42 -5.46 -7.28
N VAL A 124 13.94 -4.24 -7.32
CA VAL A 124 13.86 -3.28 -6.22
C VAL A 124 12.38 -2.93 -5.93
N ALA A 125 11.59 -2.67 -6.97
CA ALA A 125 10.16 -2.38 -6.82
C ALA A 125 9.43 -3.55 -6.16
N LEU A 126 9.71 -4.80 -6.57
CA LEU A 126 9.10 -5.99 -5.99
C LEU A 126 9.44 -6.14 -4.50
N VAL A 127 10.71 -5.98 -4.13
CA VAL A 127 11.15 -6.06 -2.73
C VAL A 127 10.48 -4.98 -1.89
N LEU A 128 10.53 -3.73 -2.35
CA LEU A 128 9.93 -2.60 -1.63
C LEU A 128 8.40 -2.73 -1.54
N TRP A 129 7.75 -3.28 -2.56
CA TRP A 129 6.32 -3.57 -2.55
C TRP A 129 5.95 -4.60 -1.46
N ILE A 130 6.71 -5.70 -1.36
CA ILE A 130 6.50 -6.71 -0.32
C ILE A 130 6.73 -6.10 1.06
N VAL A 131 7.81 -5.35 1.26
CA VAL A 131 8.13 -4.70 2.54
C VAL A 131 7.01 -3.71 2.92
N TYR A 132 6.57 -2.89 1.97
CA TYR A 132 5.46 -1.95 2.18
C TYR A 132 4.16 -2.69 2.57
N TRP A 133 3.83 -3.77 1.86
CA TRP A 133 2.64 -4.57 2.16
C TRP A 133 2.70 -5.21 3.56
N VAL A 134 3.85 -5.75 3.94
CA VAL A 134 4.07 -6.31 5.29
C VAL A 134 3.92 -5.24 6.36
N GLN A 135 4.55 -4.07 6.18
CA GLN A 135 4.41 -2.95 7.12
C GLN A 135 2.95 -2.49 7.24
N LEU A 136 2.28 -2.30 6.11
CA LEU A 136 0.88 -1.90 6.09
C LEU A 136 -0.03 -2.93 6.79
N SER A 137 0.26 -4.22 6.62
CA SER A 137 -0.48 -5.30 7.29
C SER A 137 -0.26 -5.28 8.82
N LYS A 138 0.94 -4.94 9.30
CA LYS A 138 1.22 -4.74 10.74
C LYS A 138 0.39 -3.57 11.30
N TYR A 139 0.40 -2.42 10.62
CA TYR A 139 -0.41 -1.28 11.06
C TYR A 139 -1.91 -1.55 10.97
N LYS A 140 -2.37 -2.29 9.95
CA LYS A 140 -3.76 -2.74 9.88
C LYS A 140 -4.15 -3.58 11.10
N LYS A 141 -3.27 -4.46 11.57
CA LYS A 141 -3.51 -5.25 12.79
C LYS A 141 -3.59 -4.36 14.02
N LYS A 142 -2.64 -3.44 14.22
CA LYS A 142 -2.67 -2.45 15.33
C LYS A 142 -3.97 -1.62 15.32
N LEU A 143 -4.40 -1.15 14.16
CA LEU A 143 -5.67 -0.41 14.02
C LEU A 143 -6.89 -1.28 14.35
N SER A 144 -6.88 -2.54 13.96
CA SER A 144 -7.97 -3.48 14.28
C SER A 144 -8.07 -3.74 15.79
N GLU A 145 -6.95 -3.96 16.44
CA GLU A 145 -6.88 -4.13 17.92
C GLU A 145 -7.40 -2.89 18.64
N ARG A 146 -7.00 -1.69 18.16
CA ARG A 146 -7.48 -0.44 18.70
C ARG A 146 -8.98 -0.23 18.52
N ALA A 147 -9.53 -0.61 17.37
CA ALA A 147 -10.97 -0.51 17.11
C ALA A 147 -11.79 -1.39 18.06
N LEU A 148 -11.27 -2.54 18.48
CA LEU A 148 -11.92 -3.40 19.47
C LEU A 148 -11.95 -2.83 20.89
N LEU A 149 -11.00 -1.94 21.23
CA LEU A 149 -10.95 -1.29 22.53
C LEU A 149 -11.94 -0.12 22.66
N VAL A 150 -12.49 0.35 21.52
CA VAL A 150 -13.41 1.49 21.44
C VAL A 150 -14.86 1.05 21.30
N SER A 151 -15.11 -0.21 20.90
CA SER A 151 -16.44 -0.79 20.74
C SER A 151 -17.01 -1.27 22.10
#